data_1f7a83fca6808bc9afe44f220162d0a0
#
_entry.id   1f7a83fca6808bc9afe44f220162d0a0
#
_cell.length_a   1.000
_cell.length_b   1.000
_cell.length_c   1.000
_cell.angle_alpha   90.00
_cell.angle_beta   90.00
_cell.angle_gamma   90.00
#
_symmetry.space_group_name_H-M   'P 1'
#
loop_
_entity.id
_entity.type
_entity.pdbx_description
1 polymer ?
#
loop_
_entity_poly.entity_id
_entity_poly.type
_entity_poly.pdbx_seq_one_letter_code
_entity_poly.pdbx_strand_id
1 'polypeptide(L)'
;MASVKPTRDRGRYTNDLSAVTRQAANLLLLRPLVWKVVKVSVHGTDNLDGLDGAYVAVANHSSHLDAPLVFGALPKRLSKYLATGAAADYFFTAWWKAIAPVLFFNAFPVDRGKGKSKHGAHSPRSHRGMAGSLLTDGVPLLIFPEGT
;
A
#
# COMPACT_ATOMS: atom_id res chain seq x y z
N MET A 1 -4.86 -24.97 -20.01
CA MET A 1 -5.09 -23.54 -19.74
C MET A 1 -5.96 -23.43 -18.51
N ALA A 2 -5.36 -23.15 -17.34
CA ALA A 2 -6.11 -23.01 -16.09
C ALA A 2 -6.65 -21.58 -16.02
N SER A 3 -7.98 -21.46 -16.06
CA SER A 3 -8.70 -20.19 -15.87
C SER A 3 -8.45 -19.69 -14.43
N VAL A 4 -7.64 -18.64 -14.31
CA VAL A 4 -7.48 -17.93 -13.04
C VAL A 4 -8.77 -17.18 -12.78
N LYS A 5 -9.58 -17.65 -11.83
CA LYS A 5 -10.76 -16.92 -11.36
C LYS A 5 -10.32 -15.54 -10.87
N PRO A 6 -10.92 -14.44 -11.36
CA PRO A 6 -10.64 -13.11 -10.82
C PRO A 6 -11.06 -13.06 -9.36
N THR A 7 -10.12 -12.85 -8.46
CA THR A 7 -10.41 -12.68 -7.05
C THR A 7 -11.21 -11.39 -6.86
N ARG A 8 -12.34 -11.50 -6.20
CA ARG A 8 -13.41 -10.52 -5.99
C ARG A 8 -12.97 -9.18 -5.36
N ASP A 9 -11.70 -9.05 -5.02
CA ASP A 9 -11.17 -7.97 -4.17
C ASP A 9 -10.26 -6.96 -4.90
N ARG A 10 -9.94 -7.20 -6.18
CA ARG A 10 -8.99 -6.35 -6.92
C ARG A 10 -9.57 -4.98 -7.31
N GLY A 11 -10.87 -4.90 -7.54
CA GLY A 11 -11.55 -3.66 -7.90
C GLY A 11 -11.41 -2.53 -6.87
N ARG A 12 -11.18 -2.86 -5.60
CA ARG A 12 -11.00 -1.85 -4.55
C ARG A 12 -9.72 -1.02 -4.72
N TYR A 13 -8.66 -1.61 -5.30
CA TYR A 13 -7.37 -0.93 -5.47
C TYR A 13 -7.39 0.12 -6.57
N THR A 14 -8.25 -0.06 -7.55
CA THR A 14 -8.41 0.82 -8.72
C THR A 14 -9.70 1.63 -8.71
N ASN A 15 -10.55 1.49 -7.69
CA ASN A 15 -11.82 2.19 -7.56
C ASN A 15 -11.59 3.68 -7.29
N ASP A 16 -12.07 4.54 -8.19
CA ASP A 16 -11.91 6.00 -8.10
C ASP A 16 -12.50 6.59 -6.83
N LEU A 17 -13.69 6.16 -6.42
CA LEU A 17 -14.33 6.67 -5.20
C LEU A 17 -13.48 6.36 -3.96
N SER A 18 -12.99 5.14 -3.85
CA SER A 18 -12.09 4.74 -2.76
C SER A 18 -10.76 5.51 -2.82
N ALA A 19 -10.23 5.76 -4.01
CA ALA A 19 -9.01 6.53 -4.20
C ALA A 19 -9.18 7.99 -3.79
N VAL A 20 -10.29 8.64 -4.20
CA VAL A 20 -10.61 10.02 -3.82
C VAL A 20 -10.82 10.14 -2.31
N THR A 21 -11.58 9.22 -1.70
CA THR A 21 -11.79 9.19 -0.24
C THR A 21 -10.46 9.05 0.50
N ARG A 22 -9.59 8.17 0.03
CA ARG A 22 -8.26 7.93 0.58
C ARG A 22 -7.37 9.16 0.45
N GLN A 23 -7.36 9.80 -0.73
CA GLN A 23 -6.61 11.05 -0.92
C GLN A 23 -7.12 12.17 -0.03
N ALA A 24 -8.43 12.32 0.11
CA ALA A 24 -9.02 13.29 1.02
C ALA A 24 -8.63 13.02 2.48
N ALA A 25 -8.71 11.78 2.93
CA ALA A 25 -8.31 11.39 4.28
C ALA A 25 -6.82 11.65 4.53
N ASN A 26 -5.95 11.32 3.57
CA ASN A 26 -4.52 11.62 3.68
C ASN A 26 -4.24 13.13 3.71
N LEU A 27 -4.87 13.90 2.82
CA LEU A 27 -4.63 15.34 2.71
C LEU A 27 -5.17 16.12 3.91
N LEU A 28 -6.37 15.77 4.39
CA LEU A 28 -7.08 16.55 5.40
C LEU A 28 -6.77 16.11 6.84
N LEU A 29 -6.43 14.84 7.04
CA LEU A 29 -6.19 14.28 8.37
C LEU A 29 -4.73 13.89 8.58
N LEU A 30 -4.22 12.99 7.74
CA LEU A 30 -2.94 12.36 7.99
C LEU A 30 -1.76 13.31 7.73
N ARG A 31 -1.78 14.01 6.59
CA ARG A 31 -0.70 14.94 6.23
C ARG A 31 -0.54 16.07 7.27
N PRO A 32 -1.57 16.86 7.64
CA PRO A 32 -1.39 17.92 8.61
C PRO A 32 -0.95 17.38 9.97
N LEU A 33 -1.44 16.21 10.40
CA LEU A 33 -1.03 15.61 11.65
C LEU A 33 0.46 15.23 11.63
N VAL A 34 0.93 14.54 10.59
CA VAL A 34 2.32 14.10 10.46
C VAL A 34 3.27 15.29 10.27
N TRP A 35 2.94 16.23 9.38
CA TRP A 35 3.78 17.41 9.10
C TRP A 35 3.86 18.38 10.30
N LYS A 36 2.89 18.34 11.20
CA LYS A 36 2.94 19.13 12.45
C LYS A 36 3.96 18.56 13.44
N VAL A 37 4.17 17.25 13.41
CA VAL A 37 5.07 16.54 14.34
C VAL A 37 6.48 16.38 13.75
N VAL A 38 6.58 16.22 12.42
CA VAL A 38 7.83 15.94 11.72
C VAL A 38 8.09 17.05 10.70
N LYS A 39 9.29 17.64 10.74
CA LYS A 39 9.74 18.56 9.69
C LYS A 39 10.13 17.78 8.45
N VAL A 40 9.36 17.93 7.38
CA VAL A 40 9.53 17.17 6.14
C VAL A 40 10.12 18.08 5.06
N SER A 41 11.20 17.64 4.42
CA SER A 41 11.75 18.24 3.21
C SER A 41 11.71 17.23 2.08
N VAL A 42 11.14 17.61 0.94
CA VAL A 42 11.01 16.73 -0.24
C VAL A 42 11.88 17.30 -1.35
N HIS A 43 12.75 16.48 -1.92
CA HIS A 43 13.66 16.85 -2.98
C HIS A 43 13.52 15.91 -4.17
N GLY A 44 13.82 16.40 -5.40
CA GLY A 44 13.87 15.59 -6.60
C GLY A 44 12.50 15.18 -7.16
N THR A 45 11.44 15.90 -6.82
CA THR A 45 10.09 15.65 -7.38
C THR A 45 10.04 15.78 -8.89
N ASP A 46 10.91 16.60 -9.47
CA ASP A 46 11.02 16.82 -10.92
C ASP A 46 11.45 15.53 -11.67
N ASN A 47 12.16 14.63 -10.98
CA ASN A 47 12.53 13.31 -11.54
C ASN A 47 11.31 12.37 -11.72
N LEU A 48 10.17 12.73 -11.16
CA LEU A 48 8.92 11.97 -11.28
C LEU A 48 8.06 12.45 -12.46
N ASP A 49 8.48 13.50 -13.15
CA ASP A 49 7.75 14.00 -14.30
C ASP A 49 7.81 12.99 -15.46
N GLY A 50 6.66 12.75 -16.07
CA GLY A 50 6.51 11.72 -17.10
C GLY A 50 6.41 10.27 -16.59
N LEU A 51 6.49 10.04 -15.28
CA LEU A 51 6.25 8.71 -14.72
C LEU A 51 4.74 8.43 -14.70
N ASP A 52 4.30 7.49 -15.53
CA ASP A 52 2.92 7.06 -15.66
C ASP A 52 2.80 5.53 -15.52
N GLY A 53 1.59 5.06 -15.17
CA GLY A 53 1.30 3.64 -15.01
C GLY A 53 1.76 3.05 -13.68
N ALA A 54 1.99 1.73 -13.66
CA ALA A 54 2.44 1.02 -12.48
C ALA A 54 3.94 1.27 -12.23
N TYR A 55 4.29 1.52 -10.98
CA TYR A 55 5.66 1.68 -10.52
C TYR A 55 5.85 1.04 -9.14
N VAL A 56 7.08 0.84 -8.74
CA VAL A 56 7.43 0.40 -7.39
C VAL A 56 8.22 1.52 -6.71
N ALA A 57 7.65 2.07 -5.65
CA ALA A 57 8.36 2.94 -4.72
C ALA A 57 9.04 2.07 -3.66
N VAL A 58 10.31 2.32 -3.43
CA VAL A 58 11.10 1.62 -2.42
C VAL A 58 11.55 2.62 -1.38
N ALA A 59 11.34 2.32 -0.11
CA ALA A 59 11.74 3.18 1.00
C ALA A 59 12.26 2.35 2.17
N ASN A 60 13.08 2.97 3.03
CA ASN A 60 13.48 2.39 4.31
C ASN A 60 12.29 2.36 5.27
N HIS A 61 12.29 1.40 6.20
CA HIS A 61 11.22 1.26 7.19
C HIS A 61 11.77 1.28 8.60
N SER A 62 11.79 2.45 9.19
CA SER A 62 12.25 2.68 10.57
C SER A 62 11.13 3.08 11.53
N SER A 63 9.96 3.48 11.00
CA SER A 63 8.87 4.02 11.78
C SER A 63 7.50 3.77 11.14
N HIS A 64 6.46 3.71 11.94
CA HIS A 64 5.07 3.71 11.45
C HIS A 64 4.68 4.96 10.66
N LEU A 65 5.50 6.02 10.73
CA LEU A 65 5.29 7.25 9.98
C LEU A 65 5.83 7.19 8.54
N ASP A 66 6.61 6.18 8.17
CA ASP A 66 7.27 6.11 6.86
C ASP A 66 6.26 6.04 5.72
N ALA A 67 5.24 5.19 5.84
CA ALA A 67 4.17 5.12 4.83
C ALA A 67 3.41 6.47 4.71
N PRO A 68 2.90 7.09 5.80
CA PRO A 68 2.35 8.44 5.75
C PRO A 68 3.24 9.48 5.08
N LEU A 69 4.53 9.45 5.38
CA LEU A 69 5.50 10.39 4.81
C LEU A 69 5.64 10.21 3.30
N VAL A 70 5.79 8.97 2.82
CA VAL A 70 5.88 8.68 1.39
C VAL A 70 4.60 9.08 0.66
N PHE A 71 3.43 8.70 1.18
CA PHE A 71 2.14 9.08 0.59
C PHE A 71 1.94 10.59 0.51
N GLY A 72 2.37 11.31 1.55
CA GLY A 72 2.27 12.76 1.62
C GLY A 72 3.31 13.51 0.78
N ALA A 73 4.47 12.92 0.52
CA ALA A 73 5.55 13.51 -0.27
C ALA A 73 5.33 13.34 -1.79
N LEU A 74 4.71 12.24 -2.21
CA LEU A 74 4.46 11.95 -3.61
C LEU A 74 3.41 12.91 -4.22
N PRO A 75 3.56 13.30 -5.51
CA PRO A 75 2.52 13.98 -6.26
C PRO A 75 1.20 13.20 -6.21
N LYS A 76 0.07 13.92 -6.12
CA LYS A 76 -1.27 13.30 -6.01
C LYS A 76 -1.57 12.29 -7.11
N ARG A 77 -1.12 12.54 -8.34
CA ARG A 77 -1.31 11.64 -9.49
C ARG A 77 -0.64 10.27 -9.25
N LEU A 78 0.52 10.25 -8.61
CA LEU A 78 1.26 9.02 -8.31
C LEU A 78 0.74 8.32 -7.05
N SER A 79 0.35 9.06 -6.01
CA SER A 79 -0.16 8.45 -4.78
C SER A 79 -1.61 7.96 -4.85
N LYS A 80 -2.35 8.30 -5.93
CA LYS A 80 -3.79 8.01 -6.05
C LYS A 80 -4.14 6.54 -5.85
N TYR A 81 -3.42 5.65 -6.51
CA TYR A 81 -3.64 4.20 -6.46
C TYR A 81 -2.53 3.45 -5.75
N LEU A 82 -1.55 4.17 -5.21
CA LEU A 82 -0.42 3.54 -4.51
C LEU A 82 -0.93 2.60 -3.42
N ALA A 83 -0.49 1.36 -3.45
CA ALA A 83 -0.82 0.34 -2.46
C ALA A 83 0.44 -0.06 -1.68
N THR A 84 0.30 -0.33 -0.39
CA THR A 84 1.41 -0.79 0.45
C THR A 84 1.13 -2.13 1.08
N GLY A 85 2.16 -2.96 1.21
CA GLY A 85 2.07 -4.20 1.97
C GLY A 85 1.89 -3.92 3.45
N ALA A 86 0.94 -4.59 4.09
CA ALA A 86 0.76 -4.55 5.53
C ALA A 86 0.79 -5.97 6.11
N ALA A 87 1.36 -6.10 7.30
CA ALA A 87 1.50 -7.39 7.97
C ALA A 87 0.13 -8.04 8.20
N ALA A 88 -0.10 -9.18 7.55
CA ALA A 88 -1.38 -9.89 7.62
C ALA A 88 -1.66 -10.42 9.03
N ASP A 89 -0.64 -10.85 9.72
CA ASP A 89 -0.66 -11.40 11.08
C ASP A 89 -0.99 -10.35 12.16
N TYR A 90 -0.85 -9.07 11.85
CA TYR A 90 -1.12 -7.99 12.79
C TYR A 90 -2.37 -7.19 12.40
N PHE A 91 -2.43 -6.66 11.17
CA PHE A 91 -3.48 -5.74 10.77
C PHE A 91 -4.77 -6.42 10.32
N PHE A 92 -4.69 -7.65 9.81
CA PHE A 92 -5.85 -8.35 9.26
C PHE A 92 -6.42 -9.43 10.19
N THR A 93 -5.97 -9.49 11.44
CA THR A 93 -6.53 -10.41 12.46
C THR A 93 -7.90 -9.97 12.97
N ALA A 94 -8.21 -8.67 12.90
CA ALA A 94 -9.48 -8.10 13.27
C ALA A 94 -9.85 -6.99 12.27
N TRP A 95 -11.11 -6.97 11.83
CA TRP A 95 -11.60 -6.03 10.81
C TRP A 95 -11.35 -4.56 11.17
N TRP A 96 -11.48 -4.18 12.43
CA TRP A 96 -11.27 -2.81 12.89
C TRP A 96 -9.79 -2.38 12.84
N LYS A 97 -8.83 -3.31 12.97
CA LYS A 97 -7.40 -3.03 12.81
C LYS A 97 -7.01 -2.79 11.35
N ALA A 98 -7.75 -3.39 10.43
CA ALA A 98 -7.53 -3.24 8.99
C ALA A 98 -8.07 -1.91 8.45
N ILE A 99 -9.00 -1.25 9.15
CA ILE A 99 -9.65 -0.02 8.66
C ILE A 99 -8.60 1.06 8.32
N ALA A 100 -7.72 1.39 9.25
CA ALA A 100 -6.74 2.45 9.03
C ALA A 100 -5.74 2.12 7.89
N PRO A 101 -5.06 0.96 7.85
CA PRO A 101 -4.19 0.61 6.73
C PRO A 101 -4.91 0.59 5.38
N VAL A 102 -6.12 0.07 5.33
CA VAL A 102 -6.90 0.00 4.09
C VAL A 102 -7.37 1.39 3.65
N LEU A 103 -7.88 2.19 4.58
CA LEU A 103 -8.41 3.52 4.28
C LEU A 103 -7.30 4.50 3.87
N PHE A 104 -6.19 4.53 4.58
CA PHE A 104 -5.13 5.51 4.33
C PHE A 104 -4.11 5.07 3.29
N PHE A 105 -3.79 3.77 3.21
CA PHE A 105 -2.62 3.28 2.47
C PHE A 105 -2.95 2.27 1.38
N ASN A 106 -4.23 2.04 1.06
CA ASN A 106 -4.61 1.02 0.09
C ASN A 106 -3.97 -0.35 0.40
N ALA A 107 -3.89 -0.71 1.68
CA ALA A 107 -3.07 -1.81 2.15
C ALA A 107 -3.53 -3.16 1.62
N PHE A 108 -2.58 -4.01 1.24
CA PHE A 108 -2.80 -5.42 0.95
C PHE A 108 -2.04 -6.30 1.95
N PRO A 109 -2.59 -7.47 2.30
CA PRO A 109 -1.97 -8.34 3.28
C PRO A 109 -0.68 -8.96 2.75
N VAL A 110 0.40 -8.90 3.54
CA VAL A 110 1.67 -9.57 3.31
C VAL A 110 1.93 -10.56 4.44
N ASP A 111 2.19 -11.81 4.10
CA ASP A 111 2.58 -12.84 5.06
C ASP A 111 4.09 -12.79 5.28
N ARG A 112 4.49 -12.60 6.53
CA ARG A 112 5.92 -12.52 6.94
C ARG A 112 6.56 -13.89 7.12
N GLY A 113 5.84 -14.99 6.88
CA GLY A 113 6.37 -16.36 7.03
C GLY A 113 6.69 -16.78 8.47
N LYS A 114 6.34 -15.97 9.48
CA LYS A 114 6.63 -16.24 10.91
C LYS A 114 5.53 -16.99 11.66
N GLY A 115 4.51 -17.50 11.00
CA GLY A 115 3.42 -18.23 11.63
C GLY A 115 3.09 -19.53 10.95
N LYS A 116 3.04 -20.64 11.71
CA LYS A 116 2.34 -21.84 11.27
C LYS A 116 0.88 -21.45 11.03
N SER A 117 0.49 -21.31 9.78
CA SER A 117 -0.90 -21.06 9.41
C SER A 117 -1.76 -22.17 10.01
N LYS A 118 -2.52 -21.86 11.07
CA LYS A 118 -3.49 -22.79 11.67
C LYS A 118 -4.77 -22.94 10.84
N HIS A 119 -4.87 -22.22 9.72
CA HIS A 119 -6.01 -22.35 8.80
C HIS A 119 -5.50 -22.53 7.38
N GLY A 120 -5.85 -23.65 6.80
CA GLY A 120 -5.40 -24.23 5.55
C GLY A 120 -5.09 -23.27 4.40
N ALA A 121 -3.99 -23.58 3.74
CA ALA A 121 -3.69 -23.28 2.35
C ALA A 121 -3.58 -21.81 1.93
N HIS A 122 -2.68 -21.02 2.55
CA HIS A 122 -2.11 -19.86 1.88
C HIS A 122 -0.59 -19.98 1.86
N SER A 123 -0.10 -20.57 0.76
CA SER A 123 1.31 -20.75 0.45
C SER A 123 2.03 -19.40 0.36
N PRO A 124 3.33 -19.27 0.73
CA PRO A 124 4.15 -18.07 0.51
C PRO A 124 4.16 -17.57 -0.94
N ARG A 125 3.82 -18.45 -1.87
CA ARG A 125 3.62 -18.11 -3.30
C ARG A 125 2.41 -17.20 -3.55
N SER A 126 1.39 -17.19 -2.67
CA SER A 126 0.16 -16.42 -2.91
C SER A 126 0.35 -14.91 -2.72
N HIS A 127 1.21 -14.49 -1.79
CA HIS A 127 1.42 -13.06 -1.50
C HIS A 127 2.40 -12.41 -2.46
N ARG A 128 3.44 -13.13 -2.90
CA ARG A 128 4.28 -12.68 -4.04
C ARG A 128 3.45 -12.61 -5.32
N GLY A 129 2.50 -13.53 -5.49
CA GLY A 129 1.53 -13.50 -6.57
C GLY A 129 0.59 -12.29 -6.50
N MET A 130 0.21 -11.83 -5.29
CA MET A 130 -0.68 -10.68 -5.13
C MET A 130 0.01 -9.36 -5.52
N ALA A 131 1.22 -9.09 -5.05
CA ALA A 131 1.98 -7.91 -5.43
C ALA A 131 2.24 -7.86 -6.94
N GLY A 132 2.71 -8.97 -7.53
CA GLY A 132 2.90 -9.08 -8.98
C GLY A 132 1.62 -8.89 -9.77
N SER A 133 0.50 -9.42 -9.28
CA SER A 133 -0.80 -9.24 -9.91
C SER A 133 -1.27 -7.79 -9.85
N LEU A 134 -1.09 -7.10 -8.71
CA LEU A 134 -1.44 -5.69 -8.58
C LEU A 134 -0.65 -4.83 -9.54
N LEU A 135 0.67 -5.07 -9.69
CA LEU A 135 1.50 -4.38 -10.67
C LEU A 135 1.03 -4.64 -12.11
N THR A 136 0.67 -5.88 -12.42
CA THR A 136 0.12 -6.24 -13.75
C THR A 136 -1.21 -5.55 -14.01
N ASP A 137 -2.02 -5.36 -12.97
CA ASP A 137 -3.30 -4.65 -13.04
C ASP A 137 -3.12 -3.10 -13.04
N GLY A 138 -1.87 -2.60 -13.13
CA GLY A 138 -1.57 -1.16 -13.19
C GLY A 138 -1.53 -0.46 -11.83
N VAL A 139 -1.55 -1.19 -10.72
CA VAL A 139 -1.52 -0.63 -9.36
C VAL A 139 -0.07 -0.42 -8.91
N PRO A 140 0.36 0.82 -8.62
CA PRO A 140 1.68 1.07 -8.09
C PRO A 140 1.82 0.57 -6.65
N LEU A 141 3.03 0.14 -6.28
CA LEU A 141 3.31 -0.43 -4.97
C LEU A 141 4.36 0.37 -4.20
N LEU A 142 4.13 0.52 -2.90
CA LEU A 142 5.15 0.93 -1.93
C LEU A 142 5.67 -0.31 -1.21
N ILE A 143 6.98 -0.51 -1.26
CA ILE A 143 7.66 -1.66 -0.67
C ILE A 143 8.73 -1.16 0.29
N PHE A 144 8.79 -1.81 1.45
CA PHE A 144 9.85 -1.66 2.43
C PHE A 144 10.69 -2.94 2.42
N PRO A 145 11.88 -2.94 1.77
CA PRO A 145 12.66 -4.16 1.55
C PRO A 145 13.18 -4.81 2.85
N GLU A 146 13.32 -4.03 3.89
CA GLU A 146 13.86 -4.48 5.18
C GLU A 146 12.93 -5.46 5.90
N GLY A 147 11.64 -5.49 5.56
CA GLY A 147 10.74 -6.59 5.90
C GLY A 147 10.55 -6.88 7.38
N THR A 148 10.66 -5.89 8.23
CA THR A 148 10.46 -6.04 9.69
C THR A 148 9.00 -6.04 10.09
#